data_f5eed10210b51c54cc739848015f919e
#
_entry.id   f5eed10210b51c54cc739848015f919e
#
_cell.length_a   1.000
_cell.length_b   1.000
_cell.length_c   1.000
_cell.angle_alpha   90.00
_cell.angle_beta   90.00
_cell.angle_gamma   90.00
#
_symmetry.space_group_name_H-M   'P 1'
#
loop_
_entity.id
_entity.type
_entity.pdbx_description
1 polymer ?
#
loop_
_entity_poly.entity_id
_entity_poly.type
_entity_poly.pdbx_seq_one_letter_code
_entity_poly.pdbx_strand_id
1 'polypeptide(L)'
;YNYRAVNCKWMAGEGSYMYDVKFSGHDKARFFHNGQSAVNPLEKPMSITPETHDLITRAWDNQHWSLWITNGGGGSFRDIWTANEYSSAGLYISHTDTPGRIYGMSLEHHLRNEAIFRNVANWKIYDFQFEVEAEGIDTQPLDLIDCKNLTFANFYSYRVSRMLKSYPSAIRTWNCKDIEFLNVHNYAHARVKFTSNASLYDVNTHREARRWELARLSLTGKENRKYPLSQEKGKAELVVTGFEFIDGLAQDSRGNIYFCEHRMRRIYKLDARSGQVTSIADFPWNAVALACDTQDNLIVVTKYIS
;
A
#
# COMPACT_ATOMS: atom_id res chain seq x y z
N TYR A 1 5.08 -28.84 -7.69
CA TYR A 1 4.44 -27.94 -6.72
C TYR A 1 3.48 -28.75 -5.88
N ASN A 2 3.62 -28.69 -4.57
CA ASN A 2 2.72 -29.37 -3.66
C ASN A 2 1.55 -28.41 -3.33
N TYR A 3 0.36 -28.92 -3.51
CA TYR A 3 -0.87 -28.24 -3.10
C TYR A 3 -0.80 -27.85 -1.64
N ARG A 4 -1.03 -26.57 -1.34
CA ARG A 4 -0.93 -26.00 0.02
C ARG A 4 0.47 -26.09 0.67
N ALA A 5 1.52 -26.13 -0.12
CA ALA A 5 2.88 -26.11 0.41
C ALA A 5 3.18 -24.78 1.12
N VAL A 6 3.95 -24.86 2.16
CA VAL A 6 4.57 -23.72 2.87
C VAL A 6 6.06 -23.98 2.84
N ASN A 7 6.87 -23.02 2.40
CA ASN A 7 8.31 -23.23 2.30
C ASN A 7 8.96 -23.32 3.68
N CYS A 8 8.55 -22.42 4.58
CA CYS A 8 9.01 -22.47 5.97
C CYS A 8 7.84 -22.20 6.92
N LYS A 9 7.59 -23.10 7.85
CA LYS A 9 6.71 -22.90 9.00
C LYS A 9 7.54 -22.67 10.25
N TRP A 10 7.39 -21.49 10.85
CA TRP A 10 8.16 -21.06 12.00
C TRP A 10 7.30 -21.02 13.27
N MET A 11 7.69 -21.78 14.29
CA MET A 11 7.02 -21.84 15.60
C MET A 11 8.00 -21.63 16.76
N ALA A 12 9.21 -21.18 16.46
CA ALA A 12 10.23 -20.92 17.46
C ALA A 12 9.95 -19.59 18.18
N GLY A 13 10.28 -19.52 19.46
CA GLY A 13 9.93 -18.40 20.33
C GLY A 13 10.83 -17.16 20.20
N GLU A 14 10.70 -16.24 21.16
CA GLU A 14 11.32 -14.91 21.13
C GLU A 14 12.84 -14.90 20.96
N GLY A 15 13.55 -15.86 21.54
CA GLY A 15 15.01 -15.96 21.47
C GLY A 15 15.56 -16.51 20.15
N SER A 16 14.71 -16.82 19.20
CA SER A 16 15.11 -17.43 17.93
C SER A 16 15.36 -16.38 16.86
N TYR A 17 16.11 -16.74 15.82
CA TYR A 17 16.39 -15.82 14.73
C TYR A 17 16.50 -16.53 13.37
N MET A 18 16.12 -15.80 12.32
CA MET A 18 16.34 -16.15 10.91
C MET A 18 17.08 -14.99 10.24
N TYR A 19 18.16 -15.29 9.56
CA TYR A 19 19.03 -14.27 8.97
C TYR A 19 19.49 -14.68 7.58
N ASP A 20 19.47 -13.70 6.64
CA ASP A 20 19.96 -13.86 5.27
C ASP A 20 19.36 -15.06 4.55
N VAL A 21 18.02 -15.12 4.52
CA VAL A 21 17.29 -16.20 3.87
C VAL A 21 16.51 -15.67 2.68
N LYS A 22 16.72 -16.28 1.54
CA LYS A 22 15.94 -16.04 0.34
C LYS A 22 15.01 -17.20 0.05
N PHE A 23 13.72 -16.91 -0.01
CA PHE A 23 12.73 -17.80 -0.60
C PHE A 23 12.56 -17.37 -2.06
N SER A 24 12.93 -18.22 -2.99
CA SER A 24 12.89 -17.89 -4.40
C SER A 24 12.35 -19.06 -5.20
N GLY A 25 11.30 -18.80 -5.95
CA GLY A 25 10.95 -19.63 -7.08
C GLY A 25 12.03 -19.48 -8.17
N HIS A 26 12.08 -20.42 -9.08
CA HIS A 26 12.99 -20.30 -10.22
C HIS A 26 12.53 -19.12 -11.09
N ASP A 27 13.44 -18.26 -11.54
CA ASP A 27 13.15 -17.12 -12.44
C ASP A 27 12.41 -17.52 -13.73
N LYS A 28 12.41 -18.81 -14.01
CA LYS A 28 11.65 -19.47 -15.07
C LYS A 28 10.68 -20.49 -14.51
N ALA A 29 10.22 -20.32 -13.26
CA ALA A 29 9.14 -21.12 -12.73
C ALA A 29 7.89 -20.84 -13.58
N ARG A 30 7.93 -21.33 -14.78
CA ARG A 30 6.80 -21.49 -15.64
C ARG A 30 5.94 -22.54 -14.97
N PHE A 31 4.81 -22.14 -14.57
CA PHE A 31 3.85 -23.02 -13.97
C PHE A 31 3.48 -24.07 -15.00
N PHE A 32 3.71 -25.31 -14.64
CA PHE A 32 3.28 -26.43 -15.46
C PHE A 32 1.94 -26.90 -14.93
N HIS A 33 0.94 -26.81 -15.76
CA HIS A 33 -0.31 -27.48 -15.54
C HIS A 33 -0.39 -28.64 -16.55
N ASN A 34 -0.50 -29.87 -16.06
CA ASN A 34 -0.58 -31.08 -16.87
C ASN A 34 0.52 -31.24 -17.91
N GLY A 35 1.78 -30.91 -17.57
CA GLY A 35 2.91 -31.07 -18.48
C GLY A 35 3.00 -30.03 -19.61
N GLN A 36 2.08 -29.13 -19.70
CA GLN A 36 2.18 -27.97 -20.59
C GLN A 36 2.87 -26.81 -19.89
N SER A 37 3.74 -26.11 -20.63
CA SER A 37 4.30 -24.86 -20.16
C SER A 37 3.15 -23.90 -19.88
N ALA A 38 2.90 -23.63 -18.60
CA ALA A 38 1.90 -22.63 -18.27
C ALA A 38 2.33 -21.30 -18.87
N VAL A 39 1.43 -20.66 -19.54
CA VAL A 39 1.63 -19.30 -20.00
C VAL A 39 1.86 -18.46 -18.75
N ASN A 40 3.02 -17.79 -18.69
CA ASN A 40 3.23 -16.80 -17.66
C ASN A 40 2.07 -15.80 -17.73
N PRO A 41 1.22 -15.68 -16.70
CA PRO A 41 0.08 -14.77 -16.77
C PRO A 41 0.53 -13.33 -16.90
N LEU A 42 1.79 -13.05 -16.58
CA LEU A 42 2.41 -11.74 -16.76
C LEU A 42 2.78 -11.45 -18.23
N GLU A 43 2.91 -12.47 -19.06
CA GLU A 43 3.25 -12.33 -20.47
C GLU A 43 2.01 -12.22 -21.40
N LYS A 44 0.87 -12.68 -20.96
CA LYS A 44 -0.39 -12.54 -21.69
C LYS A 44 -1.45 -12.02 -20.73
N PRO A 45 -1.92 -10.79 -20.90
CA PRO A 45 -3.09 -10.34 -20.19
C PRO A 45 -4.24 -11.25 -20.57
N MET A 46 -4.57 -12.17 -19.69
CA MET A 46 -5.77 -13.00 -19.86
C MET A 46 -6.94 -12.14 -19.42
N SER A 47 -7.99 -12.12 -20.23
CA SER A 47 -9.28 -11.66 -19.74
C SER A 47 -9.75 -12.63 -18.67
N ILE A 48 -9.43 -12.32 -17.43
CA ILE A 48 -9.82 -13.14 -16.29
C ILE A 48 -11.30 -12.83 -16.02
N THR A 49 -12.15 -13.73 -16.46
CA THR A 49 -13.55 -13.73 -16.03
C THR A 49 -13.64 -14.38 -14.65
N PRO A 50 -14.72 -14.16 -13.87
CA PRO A 50 -14.91 -14.84 -12.60
C PRO A 50 -14.77 -16.36 -12.71
N GLU A 51 -15.21 -16.95 -13.80
CA GLU A 51 -15.14 -18.39 -14.06
C GLU A 51 -13.72 -18.86 -14.35
N THR A 52 -12.97 -18.13 -15.17
CA THR A 52 -11.57 -18.44 -15.46
C THR A 52 -10.65 -18.09 -14.28
N HIS A 53 -11.02 -17.11 -13.45
CA HIS A 53 -10.32 -16.80 -12.22
C HIS A 53 -10.24 -18.00 -11.28
N ASP A 54 -11.33 -18.72 -11.10
CA ASP A 54 -11.36 -19.88 -10.22
C ASP A 54 -10.56 -21.08 -10.75
N LEU A 55 -10.53 -21.26 -12.05
CA LEU A 55 -9.83 -22.38 -12.67
C LEU A 55 -8.33 -22.12 -12.83
N ILE A 56 -7.95 -20.90 -13.16
CA ILE A 56 -6.58 -20.55 -13.52
C ILE A 56 -5.81 -20.04 -12.30
N THR A 57 -6.41 -19.18 -11.52
CA THR A 57 -5.72 -18.59 -10.34
C THR A 57 -5.63 -19.56 -9.18
N ARG A 58 -6.57 -20.48 -9.01
CA ARG A 58 -6.47 -21.52 -7.98
C ARG A 58 -5.40 -22.54 -8.25
N ALA A 59 -5.11 -22.84 -9.50
CA ALA A 59 -3.98 -23.68 -9.87
C ALA A 59 -2.62 -23.03 -9.50
N TRP A 60 -2.60 -21.70 -9.44
CA TRP A 60 -1.44 -20.87 -9.11
C TRP A 60 -1.35 -20.57 -7.63
N ASP A 61 -2.48 -20.50 -6.97
CA ASP A 61 -2.73 -20.23 -5.56
C ASP A 61 -2.57 -21.52 -4.72
N ASN A 62 -2.01 -22.55 -5.28
CA ASN A 62 -1.87 -23.84 -4.63
C ASN A 62 -0.77 -23.84 -3.56
N GLN A 63 0.22 -23.00 -3.72
CA GLN A 63 1.20 -22.76 -2.70
C GLN A 63 0.68 -21.70 -1.73
N HIS A 64 0.70 -21.99 -0.42
CA HIS A 64 0.17 -21.07 0.55
C HIS A 64 1.10 -19.90 0.81
N TRP A 65 2.17 -20.08 1.56
CA TRP A 65 3.01 -18.99 2.01
C TRP A 65 4.49 -19.35 1.90
N SER A 66 5.31 -18.38 1.61
CA SER A 66 6.75 -18.59 1.62
C SER A 66 7.25 -18.76 3.06
N LEU A 67 6.90 -17.81 3.93
CA LEU A 67 7.19 -17.90 5.36
C LEU A 67 5.89 -17.82 6.17
N TRP A 68 5.63 -18.84 6.98
CA TRP A 68 4.50 -18.85 7.90
C TRP A 68 4.98 -18.89 9.35
N ILE A 69 4.77 -17.81 10.08
CA ILE A 69 5.07 -17.70 11.50
C ILE A 69 3.76 -17.86 12.26
N THR A 70 3.70 -18.84 13.18
CA THR A 70 2.43 -19.18 13.84
C THR A 70 2.65 -19.90 15.17
N ASN A 71 1.55 -20.12 15.90
CA ASN A 71 1.52 -20.91 17.14
C ASN A 71 2.57 -20.48 18.17
N GLY A 72 2.60 -19.19 18.50
CA GLY A 72 3.57 -18.63 19.42
C GLY A 72 4.96 -18.41 18.80
N GLY A 73 5.08 -18.48 17.48
CA GLY A 73 6.30 -18.12 16.78
C GLY A 73 6.62 -16.64 16.93
N GLY A 74 7.89 -16.34 17.18
CA GLY A 74 8.41 -14.98 17.34
C GLY A 74 9.91 -14.95 17.06
N GLY A 75 10.61 -13.95 17.60
CA GLY A 75 12.05 -13.82 17.43
C GLY A 75 12.47 -12.73 16.45
N SER A 76 13.65 -12.83 15.89
CA SER A 76 14.25 -11.84 15.02
C SER A 76 14.43 -12.36 13.60
N PHE A 77 13.95 -11.59 12.62
CA PHE A 77 14.04 -11.89 11.19
C PHE A 77 14.78 -10.77 10.52
N ARG A 78 15.89 -11.06 9.86
CA ARG A 78 16.73 -10.04 9.26
C ARG A 78 17.17 -10.43 7.87
N ASP A 79 17.12 -9.45 6.95
CA ASP A 79 17.54 -9.60 5.56
C ASP A 79 16.87 -10.81 4.89
N ILE A 80 15.53 -10.84 4.97
CA ILE A 80 14.72 -11.89 4.35
C ILE A 80 14.15 -11.39 3.03
N TRP A 81 14.24 -12.20 2.02
CA TRP A 81 13.70 -11.89 0.72
C TRP A 81 12.86 -13.04 0.16
N THR A 82 11.66 -12.73 -0.26
CA THR A 82 10.82 -13.66 -1.03
C THR A 82 10.55 -13.08 -2.41
N ALA A 83 10.87 -13.81 -3.46
CA ALA A 83 10.71 -13.32 -4.83
C ALA A 83 10.36 -14.43 -5.81
N ASN A 84 9.47 -14.13 -6.75
CA ASN A 84 9.10 -15.01 -7.87
C ASN A 84 8.60 -16.40 -7.44
N GLU A 85 8.03 -16.53 -6.27
CA GLU A 85 7.45 -17.80 -5.81
C GLU A 85 6.00 -17.98 -6.21
N TYR A 86 5.31 -16.88 -6.45
CA TYR A 86 3.89 -16.86 -6.82
C TYR A 86 3.02 -17.65 -5.81
N SER A 87 3.44 -17.66 -4.57
CA SER A 87 2.61 -18.15 -3.47
C SER A 87 1.46 -17.18 -3.19
N SER A 88 0.47 -17.60 -2.44
CA SER A 88 -0.65 -16.72 -2.10
C SER A 88 -0.22 -15.52 -1.24
N ALA A 89 0.81 -15.68 -0.41
CA ALA A 89 1.49 -14.58 0.26
C ALA A 89 2.97 -14.91 0.53
N GLY A 90 3.83 -13.90 0.55
CA GLY A 90 5.24 -14.04 0.91
C GLY A 90 5.39 -14.30 2.41
N LEU A 91 4.70 -13.51 3.23
CA LEU A 91 4.71 -13.65 4.67
C LEU A 91 3.28 -13.81 5.21
N TYR A 92 3.09 -14.81 6.05
CA TYR A 92 1.92 -14.93 6.90
C TYR A 92 2.32 -15.09 8.36
N ILE A 93 1.94 -14.12 9.19
CA ILE A 93 2.09 -14.23 10.64
C ILE A 93 0.69 -14.43 11.24
N SER A 94 0.53 -15.45 12.06
CA SER A 94 -0.78 -15.75 12.61
C SER A 94 -0.73 -16.33 14.02
N HIS A 95 -1.72 -15.97 14.83
CA HIS A 95 -1.96 -16.57 16.15
C HIS A 95 -0.70 -16.57 17.04
N THR A 96 -0.10 -15.39 17.21
CA THR A 96 1.06 -15.21 18.08
C THR A 96 1.05 -13.85 18.75
N ASP A 97 1.31 -13.85 20.04
CA ASP A 97 1.60 -12.68 20.86
C ASP A 97 3.07 -12.64 21.34
N THR A 98 3.83 -13.65 20.95
CA THR A 98 5.26 -13.70 21.20
C THR A 98 5.97 -12.56 20.49
N PRO A 99 6.80 -11.78 21.17
CA PRO A 99 7.50 -10.66 20.57
C PRO A 99 8.31 -11.07 19.34
N GLY A 100 8.15 -10.29 18.27
CA GLY A 100 8.89 -10.47 17.03
C GLY A 100 9.44 -9.16 16.48
N ARG A 101 10.52 -9.26 15.72
CA ARG A 101 11.17 -8.14 15.07
C ARG A 101 11.58 -8.52 13.65
N ILE A 102 11.27 -7.64 12.71
CA ILE A 102 11.75 -7.73 11.34
C ILE A 102 12.68 -6.55 11.09
N TYR A 103 13.86 -6.84 10.54
CA TYR A 103 14.87 -5.86 10.16
C TYR A 103 15.27 -6.09 8.71
N GLY A 104 14.64 -5.35 7.78
CA GLY A 104 14.85 -5.55 6.35
C GLY A 104 14.19 -6.84 5.83
N MET A 105 13.02 -6.66 5.21
CA MET A 105 12.35 -7.77 4.52
C MET A 105 11.74 -7.26 3.22
N SER A 106 12.02 -7.97 2.13
CA SER A 106 11.46 -7.69 0.82
C SER A 106 10.55 -8.83 0.38
N LEU A 107 9.31 -8.50 0.04
CA LEU A 107 8.30 -9.44 -0.43
C LEU A 107 7.86 -9.03 -1.83
N GLU A 108 7.98 -9.95 -2.79
CA GLU A 108 7.83 -9.63 -4.20
C GLU A 108 7.04 -10.69 -4.96
N HIS A 109 6.08 -10.22 -5.75
CA HIS A 109 5.37 -11.01 -6.76
C HIS A 109 4.49 -12.13 -6.19
N HIS A 110 3.76 -11.87 -5.13
CA HIS A 110 2.80 -12.82 -4.58
C HIS A 110 1.38 -12.59 -5.11
N LEU A 111 0.55 -13.62 -5.08
CA LEU A 111 -0.71 -13.62 -5.82
C LEU A 111 -1.88 -12.94 -5.09
N ARG A 112 -1.92 -13.01 -3.77
CA ARG A 112 -3.03 -12.46 -2.97
C ARG A 112 -2.60 -11.31 -2.10
N ASN A 113 -1.51 -11.50 -1.39
CA ASN A 113 -0.93 -10.51 -0.50
C ASN A 113 0.59 -10.60 -0.57
N GLU A 114 1.28 -9.52 -0.35
CA GLU A 114 2.69 -9.61 0.00
C GLU A 114 2.83 -10.09 1.45
N ALA A 115 2.05 -9.52 2.37
CA ALA A 115 2.01 -9.99 3.75
C ALA A 115 0.60 -9.98 4.35
N ILE A 116 0.36 -10.92 5.28
CA ILE A 116 -0.84 -11.00 6.09
C ILE A 116 -0.43 -11.18 7.55
N PHE A 117 -0.97 -10.36 8.44
CA PHE A 117 -0.87 -10.52 9.88
C PHE A 117 -2.28 -10.77 10.43
N ARG A 118 -2.50 -11.89 11.10
CA ARG A 118 -3.81 -12.23 11.66
C ARG A 118 -3.68 -12.68 13.10
N ASN A 119 -4.34 -11.98 14.02
CA ASN A 119 -4.27 -12.26 15.45
C ASN A 119 -2.81 -12.27 15.94
N VAL A 120 -2.12 -11.14 15.72
CA VAL A 120 -0.70 -10.94 16.03
C VAL A 120 -0.55 -9.77 16.97
N ALA A 121 0.32 -9.92 17.97
CA ALA A 121 0.64 -8.84 18.90
C ALA A 121 2.14 -8.74 19.17
N ASN A 122 2.58 -7.52 19.59
CA ASN A 122 3.92 -7.23 20.10
C ASN A 122 5.04 -7.36 19.07
N TRP A 123 4.79 -6.94 17.83
CA TRP A 123 5.78 -6.99 16.77
C TRP A 123 6.27 -5.59 16.37
N LYS A 124 7.56 -5.52 15.99
CA LYS A 124 8.19 -4.32 15.43
C LYS A 124 8.81 -4.65 14.08
N ILE A 125 8.42 -3.91 13.08
CA ILE A 125 8.77 -4.16 11.68
C ILE A 125 9.51 -2.94 11.14
N TYR A 126 10.75 -3.11 10.73
CA TYR A 126 11.62 -2.06 10.22
C TYR A 126 12.05 -2.42 8.80
N ASP A 127 12.01 -1.42 7.90
CA ASP A 127 12.43 -1.55 6.50
C ASP A 127 11.71 -2.69 5.77
N PHE A 128 10.39 -2.54 5.61
CA PHE A 128 9.51 -3.54 5.03
C PHE A 128 9.11 -3.12 3.62
N GLN A 129 9.57 -3.84 2.62
CA GLN A 129 9.36 -3.54 1.21
C GLN A 129 8.39 -4.53 0.57
N PHE A 130 7.49 -4.00 -0.26
CA PHE A 130 6.59 -4.77 -1.11
C PHE A 130 6.72 -4.34 -2.56
N GLU A 131 7.05 -5.27 -3.43
CA GLU A 131 6.97 -5.09 -4.88
C GLU A 131 5.81 -5.90 -5.44
N VAL A 132 4.75 -5.21 -5.83
CA VAL A 132 3.52 -5.85 -6.25
C VAL A 132 3.46 -5.90 -7.77
N GLU A 133 3.50 -7.09 -8.34
CA GLU A 133 3.56 -7.29 -9.78
C GLU A 133 2.46 -8.21 -10.35
N ALA A 134 1.67 -8.87 -9.50
CA ALA A 134 0.65 -9.81 -9.98
C ALA A 134 -0.44 -9.10 -10.79
N GLU A 135 -0.54 -9.39 -12.08
CA GLU A 135 -1.55 -8.85 -12.97
C GLU A 135 -2.91 -9.52 -12.78
N GLY A 136 -3.95 -8.72 -12.92
CA GLY A 136 -5.32 -9.22 -13.07
C GLY A 136 -5.96 -9.77 -11.80
N ILE A 137 -5.27 -9.79 -10.69
CA ILE A 137 -5.76 -10.24 -9.40
C ILE A 137 -5.85 -9.03 -8.47
N ASP A 138 -6.91 -8.96 -7.68
CA ASP A 138 -7.03 -7.96 -6.63
C ASP A 138 -6.09 -8.34 -5.47
N THR A 139 -4.81 -8.07 -5.66
CA THR A 139 -3.78 -8.30 -4.64
C THR A 139 -3.83 -7.18 -3.63
N GLN A 140 -4.09 -7.50 -2.38
CA GLN A 140 -3.98 -6.58 -1.25
C GLN A 140 -2.55 -6.65 -0.69
N PRO A 141 -1.72 -5.60 -0.78
CA PRO A 141 -0.32 -5.72 -0.36
C PRO A 141 -0.17 -6.15 1.09
N LEU A 142 -0.76 -5.42 2.03
CA LEU A 142 -0.73 -5.75 3.45
C LEU A 142 -2.12 -5.82 4.05
N ASP A 143 -2.43 -6.94 4.69
CA ASP A 143 -3.59 -7.11 5.56
C ASP A 143 -3.18 -7.25 7.02
N LEU A 144 -3.78 -6.45 7.89
CA LEU A 144 -3.70 -6.58 9.34
C LEU A 144 -5.10 -6.90 9.88
N ILE A 145 -5.27 -8.06 10.46
CA ILE A 145 -6.56 -8.57 10.94
C ILE A 145 -6.42 -8.99 12.40
N ASP A 146 -7.24 -8.44 13.27
CA ASP A 146 -7.24 -8.74 14.72
C ASP A 146 -5.84 -8.54 15.35
N CYS A 147 -5.13 -7.51 14.94
CA CYS A 147 -3.77 -7.24 15.40
C CYS A 147 -3.71 -6.19 16.50
N LYS A 148 -2.67 -6.26 17.33
CA LYS A 148 -2.48 -5.36 18.46
C LYS A 148 -1.01 -5.07 18.72
N ASN A 149 -0.71 -3.81 19.10
CA ASN A 149 0.63 -3.40 19.50
C ASN A 149 1.69 -3.75 18.44
N LEU A 150 1.52 -3.20 17.23
CA LEU A 150 2.46 -3.34 16.13
C LEU A 150 3.06 -1.99 15.77
N THR A 151 4.34 -1.97 15.45
CA THR A 151 5.02 -0.80 14.90
C THR A 151 5.62 -1.14 13.54
N PHE A 152 5.29 -0.34 12.53
CA PHE A 152 5.90 -0.39 11.21
C PHE A 152 6.69 0.90 10.99
N ALA A 153 7.98 0.78 10.74
CA ALA A 153 8.83 1.92 10.43
C ALA A 153 9.54 1.70 9.10
N ASN A 154 9.50 2.68 8.22
CA ASN A 154 9.98 2.60 6.85
C ASN A 154 9.29 1.49 6.05
N PHE A 155 8.00 1.64 5.82
CA PHE A 155 7.22 0.74 4.99
C PHE A 155 7.20 1.25 3.55
N TYR A 156 7.58 0.39 2.61
CA TYR A 156 7.56 0.66 1.19
C TYR A 156 6.61 -0.29 0.48
N SER A 157 5.65 0.24 -0.25
CA SER A 157 4.81 -0.53 -1.15
C SER A 157 4.78 0.13 -2.51
N TYR A 158 5.16 -0.58 -3.53
CA TYR A 158 5.11 -0.04 -4.88
C TYR A 158 4.64 -1.08 -5.89
N ARG A 159 4.12 -0.55 -6.98
CA ARG A 159 3.67 -1.33 -8.11
C ARG A 159 4.60 -1.17 -9.27
N VAL A 160 4.94 -2.27 -9.87
CA VAL A 160 5.76 -2.28 -11.08
C VAL A 160 4.92 -2.15 -12.36
N SER A 161 5.62 -2.00 -13.44
CA SER A 161 5.10 -1.56 -14.74
C SER A 161 4.00 -2.43 -15.37
N ARG A 162 3.79 -3.65 -14.90
CA ARG A 162 2.81 -4.59 -15.45
C ARG A 162 1.43 -4.49 -14.81
N MET A 163 1.32 -3.77 -13.71
CA MET A 163 0.05 -3.60 -13.02
C MET A 163 -0.81 -2.55 -13.70
N LEU A 164 -1.95 -2.94 -14.19
CA LEU A 164 -2.87 -2.08 -14.93
C LEU A 164 -3.98 -1.48 -14.08
N LYS A 165 -4.21 -2.02 -12.88
CA LYS A 165 -5.25 -1.56 -11.95
C LYS A 165 -4.66 -0.93 -10.70
N SER A 166 -5.29 0.12 -10.19
CA SER A 166 -5.02 0.62 -8.85
C SER A 166 -5.68 -0.28 -7.80
N TYR A 167 -5.05 -0.41 -6.60
CA TYR A 167 -5.72 -0.99 -5.45
C TYR A 167 -6.54 0.07 -4.72
N PRO A 168 -7.56 -0.34 -3.97
CA PRO A 168 -8.20 0.56 -3.02
C PRO A 168 -7.21 1.10 -1.98
N SER A 169 -6.32 0.26 -1.46
CA SER A 169 -5.30 0.67 -0.48
C SER A 169 -4.06 -0.23 -0.52
N ALA A 170 -2.91 0.29 -0.07
CA ALA A 170 -1.70 -0.51 0.13
C ALA A 170 -1.75 -1.32 1.44
N ILE A 171 -2.35 -0.75 2.48
CA ILE A 171 -2.51 -1.37 3.79
C ILE A 171 -4.01 -1.39 4.09
N ARG A 172 -4.52 -2.55 4.51
CA ARG A 172 -5.87 -2.67 5.01
C ARG A 172 -5.84 -3.18 6.45
N THR A 173 -6.57 -2.53 7.33
CA THR A 173 -6.68 -2.90 8.73
C THR A 173 -8.10 -3.29 9.09
N TRP A 174 -8.24 -4.37 9.84
CA TRP A 174 -9.51 -4.84 10.36
C TRP A 174 -9.36 -5.23 11.82
N ASN A 175 -10.17 -4.62 12.70
CA ASN A 175 -10.22 -4.89 14.13
C ASN A 175 -8.83 -4.79 14.79
N CYS A 176 -8.05 -3.77 14.41
CA CYS A 176 -6.71 -3.55 14.91
C CYS A 176 -6.67 -2.47 15.99
N LYS A 177 -5.73 -2.60 16.93
CA LYS A 177 -5.56 -1.69 18.04
C LYS A 177 -4.08 -1.43 18.31
N ASP A 178 -3.75 -0.20 18.68
CA ASP A 178 -2.38 0.20 19.02
C ASP A 178 -1.37 -0.14 17.90
N ILE A 179 -1.72 0.24 16.67
CA ILE A 179 -0.84 0.09 15.51
C ILE A 179 -0.23 1.44 15.17
N GLU A 180 1.08 1.47 15.02
CA GLU A 180 1.82 2.67 14.65
C GLU A 180 2.53 2.48 13.32
N PHE A 181 2.36 3.45 12.41
CA PHE A 181 3.09 3.55 11.17
C PHE A 181 3.95 4.80 11.17
N LEU A 182 5.23 4.63 10.92
CA LEU A 182 6.22 5.69 10.83
C LEU A 182 6.85 5.62 9.45
N ASN A 183 6.67 6.70 8.66
CA ASN A 183 7.24 6.80 7.34
C ASN A 183 6.76 5.70 6.36
N VAL A 184 5.56 5.88 5.82
CA VAL A 184 4.97 4.98 4.81
C VAL A 184 5.14 5.56 3.42
N HIS A 185 5.71 4.79 2.52
CA HIS A 185 5.83 5.12 1.11
C HIS A 185 4.95 4.20 0.27
N ASN A 186 4.04 4.78 -0.47
CA ASN A 186 3.19 4.06 -1.41
C ASN A 186 3.19 4.77 -2.77
N TYR A 187 3.72 4.10 -3.79
CA TYR A 187 3.87 4.71 -5.11
C TYR A 187 3.78 3.69 -6.24
N ALA A 188 3.64 4.17 -7.47
CA ALA A 188 3.72 3.36 -8.67
C ALA A 188 5.04 3.56 -9.39
N HIS A 189 5.60 2.51 -9.90
CA HIS A 189 6.76 2.57 -10.78
C HIS A 189 6.39 3.20 -12.15
N ALA A 190 7.37 3.75 -12.86
CA ALA A 190 7.26 4.73 -13.94
C ALA A 190 6.25 4.48 -15.09
N ARG A 191 5.72 3.28 -15.25
CA ARG A 191 4.76 2.98 -16.32
C ARG A 191 3.33 2.78 -15.85
N VAL A 192 3.09 2.77 -14.56
CA VAL A 192 1.76 2.59 -13.99
C VAL A 192 1.17 3.95 -13.68
N LYS A 193 0.03 4.27 -14.28
CA LYS A 193 -0.63 5.56 -14.09
C LYS A 193 -1.23 5.74 -12.70
N PHE A 194 -1.52 4.64 -12.00
CA PHE A 194 -2.26 4.68 -10.75
C PHE A 194 -1.62 3.79 -9.68
N THR A 195 -1.38 4.37 -8.52
CA THR A 195 -1.08 3.66 -7.29
C THR A 195 -2.37 3.17 -6.62
N SER A 196 -2.23 2.64 -5.42
CA SER A 196 -3.36 2.52 -4.50
C SER A 196 -4.00 3.89 -4.28
N ASN A 197 -5.32 3.95 -4.20
CA ASN A 197 -6.04 5.20 -3.92
C ASN A 197 -5.70 5.73 -2.53
N ALA A 198 -5.56 4.83 -1.56
CA ALA A 198 -5.14 5.15 -0.20
C ALA A 198 -3.87 4.37 0.17
N SER A 199 -3.05 4.92 1.06
CA SER A 199 -1.95 4.17 1.66
C SER A 199 -2.47 3.21 2.71
N LEU A 200 -3.49 3.61 3.46
CA LEU A 200 -4.12 2.75 4.46
C LEU A 200 -5.65 2.93 4.40
N TYR A 201 -6.37 1.83 4.55
CA TYR A 201 -7.81 1.79 4.77
C TYR A 201 -8.15 0.97 6.01
N ASP A 202 -8.80 1.60 6.99
CA ASP A 202 -9.32 0.93 8.18
C ASP A 202 -10.78 0.54 7.95
N VAL A 203 -11.04 -0.77 7.91
CA VAL A 203 -12.36 -1.33 7.60
C VAL A 203 -13.39 -1.01 8.66
N ASN A 204 -13.00 -0.94 9.94
CA ASN A 204 -13.96 -0.71 11.03
C ASN A 204 -14.49 0.72 11.05
N THR A 205 -13.64 1.68 10.77
CA THR A 205 -14.00 3.10 10.82
C THR A 205 -14.31 3.69 9.45
N HIS A 206 -14.13 2.92 8.38
CA HIS A 206 -14.22 3.36 6.99
C HIS A 206 -13.35 4.59 6.69
N ARG A 207 -12.19 4.67 7.32
CA ARG A 207 -11.23 5.75 7.13
C ARG A 207 -10.07 5.32 6.28
N GLU A 208 -9.63 6.24 5.46
CA GLU A 208 -8.43 6.07 4.68
C GLU A 208 -7.41 7.17 5.00
N ALA A 209 -6.14 6.79 4.94
CA ALA A 209 -5.02 7.71 4.92
C ALA A 209 -4.38 7.68 3.54
N ARG A 210 -4.23 8.85 2.95
CA ARG A 210 -3.67 8.99 1.62
C ARG A 210 -2.16 9.01 1.67
N ARG A 211 -1.51 8.74 0.55
CA ARG A 211 -0.06 8.61 0.46
C ARG A 211 0.74 9.83 0.96
N TRP A 212 0.17 11.01 0.94
CA TRP A 212 0.81 12.24 1.42
C TRP A 212 0.52 12.59 2.88
N GLU A 213 -0.30 11.79 3.56
CA GLU A 213 -0.67 12.03 4.96
C GLU A 213 0.19 11.24 5.95
N LEU A 214 1.17 10.45 5.47
CA LEU A 214 1.79 9.39 6.26
C LEU A 214 3.25 9.63 6.62
N ALA A 215 3.56 10.75 7.25
CA ALA A 215 4.78 10.79 8.06
C ALA A 215 4.61 9.95 9.34
N ARG A 216 3.45 10.02 9.97
CA ARG A 216 3.11 9.23 11.15
C ARG A 216 1.60 8.99 11.22
N LEU A 217 1.20 7.74 11.42
CA LEU A 217 -0.18 7.35 11.68
C LEU A 217 -0.24 6.40 12.87
N SER A 218 -1.16 6.65 13.79
CA SER A 218 -1.42 5.76 14.92
C SER A 218 -2.88 5.35 14.95
N LEU A 219 -3.12 4.05 14.94
CA LEU A 219 -4.43 3.44 15.12
C LEU A 219 -4.56 2.99 16.59
N THR A 220 -5.33 3.72 17.37
CA THR A 220 -5.45 3.44 18.81
C THR A 220 -6.50 2.37 19.12
N GLY A 221 -7.36 2.03 18.17
CA GLY A 221 -8.44 1.07 18.37
C GLY A 221 -9.50 1.53 19.38
N LYS A 222 -9.49 2.81 19.79
CA LYS A 222 -10.54 3.39 20.61
C LYS A 222 -11.72 3.69 19.72
N GLU A 223 -12.79 2.95 19.87
CA GLU A 223 -14.05 3.07 19.12
C GLU A 223 -14.74 4.44 19.24
N ASN A 224 -14.28 5.34 20.09
CA ASN A 224 -15.07 6.47 20.54
C ASN A 224 -14.45 7.85 20.36
N ARG A 225 -13.77 8.10 19.25
CA ARG A 225 -13.96 9.41 18.67
C ARG A 225 -14.93 9.25 17.50
N LYS A 226 -16.22 9.35 17.80
CA LYS A 226 -17.13 9.96 16.86
C LYS A 226 -16.49 11.29 16.51
N TYR A 227 -15.70 11.32 15.45
CA TYR A 227 -15.58 12.58 14.75
C TYR A 227 -17.03 12.93 14.44
N PRO A 228 -17.48 14.11 14.77
CA PRO A 228 -18.68 14.56 14.15
C PRO A 228 -18.33 14.59 12.64
N LEU A 229 -18.64 13.50 11.97
CA LEU A 229 -19.09 13.61 10.60
C LEU A 229 -20.18 14.66 10.76
N SER A 230 -19.95 15.86 10.23
CA SER A 230 -20.97 16.85 10.22
C SER A 230 -22.20 16.12 9.75
N GLN A 231 -23.26 16.08 10.57
CA GLN A 231 -24.50 15.39 10.18
C GLN A 231 -25.15 16.06 8.98
N GLU A 232 -24.67 17.22 8.64
CA GLU A 232 -24.88 17.87 7.36
C GLU A 232 -24.09 17.11 6.29
N LYS A 233 -24.82 16.31 5.56
CA LYS A 233 -24.35 15.80 4.27
C LYS A 233 -24.13 17.03 3.39
N GLY A 234 -22.90 17.55 3.40
CA GLY A 234 -22.52 18.62 2.50
C GLY A 234 -22.78 18.18 1.07
N LYS A 235 -23.51 18.96 0.31
CA LYS A 235 -23.65 18.75 -1.11
C LYS A 235 -22.33 19.16 -1.77
N ALA A 236 -21.67 18.23 -2.41
CA ALA A 236 -20.48 18.56 -3.21
C ALA A 236 -20.94 19.38 -4.40
N GLU A 237 -20.38 20.58 -4.56
CA GLU A 237 -20.63 21.43 -5.70
C GLU A 237 -19.39 21.48 -6.59
N LEU A 238 -19.62 21.38 -7.89
CA LEU A 238 -18.57 21.52 -8.88
C LEU A 238 -18.21 23.01 -9.00
N VAL A 239 -17.01 23.38 -8.53
CA VAL A 239 -16.56 24.77 -8.51
C VAL A 239 -15.86 25.17 -9.81
N VAL A 240 -15.02 24.27 -10.33
CA VAL A 240 -14.22 24.50 -11.53
C VAL A 240 -13.87 23.19 -12.25
N THR A 241 -13.76 23.24 -13.59
CA THR A 241 -13.39 22.11 -14.46
C THR A 241 -12.27 22.51 -15.41
N GLY A 242 -11.76 21.54 -16.16
CA GLY A 242 -10.76 21.76 -17.20
C GLY A 242 -9.32 21.48 -16.76
N PHE A 243 -9.14 20.83 -15.63
CA PHE A 243 -7.83 20.41 -15.11
C PHE A 243 -7.71 18.88 -15.14
N GLU A 244 -6.54 18.38 -15.51
CA GLU A 244 -6.32 16.94 -15.60
C GLU A 244 -5.88 16.34 -14.26
N PHE A 245 -5.00 17.02 -13.53
CA PHE A 245 -4.43 16.51 -12.31
C PHE A 245 -4.16 17.64 -11.31
N ILE A 246 -5.12 17.86 -10.43
CA ILE A 246 -4.98 18.82 -9.33
C ILE A 246 -4.26 18.17 -8.17
N ASP A 247 -3.17 18.80 -7.72
CA ASP A 247 -2.39 18.43 -6.55
C ASP A 247 -2.22 19.66 -5.65
N GLY A 248 -2.17 19.50 -4.35
CA GLY A 248 -1.98 20.58 -3.38
C GLY A 248 -3.06 21.66 -3.43
N LEU A 249 -3.70 21.91 -2.32
CA LEU A 249 -4.69 22.97 -2.12
C LEU A 249 -4.27 23.84 -0.94
N ALA A 250 -4.39 25.16 -1.08
CA ALA A 250 -4.22 26.12 0.00
C ALA A 250 -5.30 27.19 -0.07
N GLN A 251 -5.63 27.78 1.08
CA GLN A 251 -6.57 28.90 1.17
C GLN A 251 -5.90 30.07 1.90
N ASP A 252 -6.05 31.28 1.36
CA ASP A 252 -5.60 32.49 2.05
C ASP A 252 -6.67 33.03 3.02
N SER A 253 -6.33 34.09 3.75
CA SER A 253 -7.23 34.72 4.74
C SER A 253 -8.46 35.36 4.10
N ARG A 254 -8.43 35.62 2.79
CA ARG A 254 -9.53 36.22 2.00
C ARG A 254 -10.45 35.17 1.39
N GLY A 255 -10.13 33.87 1.60
CA GLY A 255 -10.89 32.77 1.06
C GLY A 255 -10.52 32.34 -0.37
N ASN A 256 -9.52 32.97 -0.98
CA ASN A 256 -9.04 32.53 -2.29
C ASN A 256 -8.41 31.14 -2.17
N ILE A 257 -8.64 30.29 -3.16
CA ILE A 257 -8.10 28.92 -3.20
C ILE A 257 -6.98 28.86 -4.23
N TYR A 258 -5.85 28.32 -3.81
CA TYR A 258 -4.71 28.05 -4.66
C TYR A 258 -4.60 26.54 -4.89
N PHE A 259 -4.28 26.12 -6.11
CA PHE A 259 -4.07 24.73 -6.45
C PHE A 259 -3.02 24.55 -7.53
N CYS A 260 -2.30 23.44 -7.48
CA CYS A 260 -1.35 23.08 -8.54
C CYS A 260 -1.98 22.13 -9.54
N GLU A 261 -1.69 22.35 -10.81
CA GLU A 261 -1.92 21.41 -11.88
C GLU A 261 -0.58 20.75 -12.22
N HIS A 262 -0.47 19.46 -11.88
CA HIS A 262 0.78 18.73 -11.87
C HIS A 262 1.42 18.62 -13.26
N ARG A 263 0.63 18.30 -14.30
CA ARG A 263 1.16 18.09 -15.65
C ARG A 263 1.63 19.35 -16.32
N MET A 264 0.90 20.43 -16.09
CA MET A 264 1.22 21.73 -16.67
C MET A 264 2.27 22.47 -15.84
N ARG A 265 2.64 21.95 -14.66
CA ARG A 265 3.59 22.58 -13.73
C ARG A 265 3.20 24.01 -13.37
N ARG A 266 1.90 24.21 -13.13
CA ARG A 266 1.29 25.54 -13.02
C ARG A 266 0.51 25.65 -11.73
N ILE A 267 0.55 26.83 -11.12
CA ILE A 267 -0.28 27.16 -9.98
C ILE A 267 -1.38 28.10 -10.43
N TYR A 268 -2.60 27.79 -10.00
CA TYR A 268 -3.78 28.56 -10.25
C TYR A 268 -4.32 29.14 -8.94
N LYS A 269 -4.99 30.28 -9.08
CA LYS A 269 -5.77 30.93 -8.04
C LYS A 269 -7.23 30.97 -8.48
N LEU A 270 -8.12 30.48 -7.64
CA LEU A 270 -9.56 30.73 -7.69
C LEU A 270 -9.89 31.89 -6.77
N ASP A 271 -10.33 32.98 -7.33
CA ASP A 271 -10.73 34.17 -6.57
C ASP A 271 -12.06 33.92 -5.87
N ALA A 272 -12.11 34.12 -4.55
CA ALA A 272 -13.28 33.80 -3.73
C ALA A 272 -14.51 34.70 -4.03
N ARG A 273 -14.30 35.91 -4.55
CA ARG A 273 -15.37 36.83 -4.82
C ARG A 273 -15.95 36.72 -6.23
N SER A 274 -15.05 36.60 -7.21
CA SER A 274 -15.45 36.57 -8.61
C SER A 274 -15.68 35.17 -9.16
N GLY A 275 -15.17 34.13 -8.49
CA GLY A 275 -15.14 32.76 -9.00
C GLY A 275 -14.17 32.55 -10.19
N GLN A 276 -13.39 33.57 -10.53
CA GLN A 276 -12.47 33.51 -11.66
C GLN A 276 -11.23 32.73 -11.31
N VAL A 277 -10.80 31.83 -12.23
CA VAL A 277 -9.54 31.10 -12.13
C VAL A 277 -8.48 31.79 -12.98
N THR A 278 -7.34 32.08 -12.38
CA THR A 278 -6.19 32.67 -13.06
C THR A 278 -4.94 31.86 -12.80
N SER A 279 -4.10 31.69 -13.81
CA SER A 279 -2.74 31.15 -13.62
C SER A 279 -1.88 32.22 -12.97
N ILE A 280 -1.21 31.86 -11.87
CA ILE A 280 -0.38 32.79 -11.11
C ILE A 280 1.11 32.49 -11.20
N ALA A 281 1.48 31.25 -11.51
CA ALA A 281 2.87 30.86 -11.65
C ALA A 281 3.04 29.61 -12.52
N ASP A 282 4.11 29.59 -13.33
CA ASP A 282 4.64 28.43 -14.02
C ASP A 282 5.96 28.03 -13.36
N PHE A 283 6.17 26.73 -13.17
CA PHE A 283 7.37 26.20 -12.52
C PHE A 283 8.13 25.25 -13.45
N PRO A 284 9.47 25.21 -13.37
CA PRO A 284 10.24 24.19 -14.05
C PRO A 284 10.05 22.80 -13.42
N TRP A 285 9.55 22.74 -12.18
CA TRP A 285 9.32 21.51 -11.43
C TRP A 285 7.83 21.33 -11.08
N ASN A 286 7.45 20.10 -10.74
CA ASN A 286 6.09 19.83 -10.34
C ASN A 286 5.84 20.37 -8.92
N ALA A 287 4.93 21.30 -8.78
CA ALA A 287 4.40 21.70 -7.49
C ALA A 287 3.47 20.59 -6.96
N VAL A 288 3.71 20.10 -5.77
CA VAL A 288 3.01 18.93 -5.18
C VAL A 288 2.27 19.24 -3.89
N ALA A 289 2.58 20.35 -3.24
CA ALA A 289 1.84 20.82 -2.09
C ALA A 289 1.89 22.36 -2.00
N LEU A 290 0.84 22.93 -1.45
CA LEU A 290 0.71 24.36 -1.21
C LEU A 290 0.28 24.61 0.25
N ALA A 291 0.72 25.72 0.80
CA ALA A 291 0.22 26.25 2.06
C ALA A 291 0.23 27.79 2.02
N CYS A 292 -0.69 28.42 2.70
CA CYS A 292 -0.62 29.86 2.97
C CYS A 292 -0.15 30.07 4.41
N ASP A 293 0.77 31.01 4.62
CA ASP A 293 1.15 31.43 5.96
C ASP A 293 0.17 32.48 6.52
N THR A 294 0.41 32.94 7.72
CA THR A 294 -0.43 33.96 8.39
C THR A 294 -0.39 35.35 7.74
N GLN A 295 0.52 35.57 6.81
CA GLN A 295 0.68 36.82 6.05
C GLN A 295 0.17 36.66 4.59
N ASP A 296 -0.50 35.56 4.29
CA ASP A 296 -0.98 35.19 2.95
C ASP A 296 0.16 34.95 1.93
N ASN A 297 1.38 34.64 2.39
CA ASN A 297 2.42 34.18 1.48
C ASN A 297 2.13 32.75 1.08
N LEU A 298 2.21 32.45 -0.22
CA LEU A 298 2.03 31.11 -0.74
C LEU A 298 3.36 30.32 -0.67
N ILE A 299 3.38 29.29 0.15
CA ILE A 299 4.51 28.33 0.26
C ILE A 299 4.27 27.21 -0.72
N VAL A 300 5.25 26.93 -1.56
CA VAL A 300 5.17 25.91 -2.61
C VAL A 300 6.21 24.82 -2.36
N VAL A 301 5.76 23.60 -2.26
CA VAL A 301 6.65 22.42 -2.24
C VAL A 301 6.68 21.83 -3.65
N THR A 302 7.88 21.66 -4.18
CA THR A 302 8.09 21.12 -5.53
C THR A 302 8.83 19.79 -5.46
N LYS A 303 8.49 18.92 -6.40
CA LYS A 303 9.21 17.67 -6.64
C LYS A 303 10.09 17.86 -7.88
N TYR A 304 11.40 17.69 -7.69
CA TYR A 304 12.33 17.58 -8.81
C TYR A 304 12.18 16.19 -9.44
N ILE A 305 11.97 16.16 -10.74
CA ILE A 305 12.01 14.92 -11.53
C ILE A 305 13.30 15.01 -12.36
N SER A 306 14.28 14.22 -11.97
CA SER A 306 15.52 14.03 -12.74
C SER A 306 15.24 13.26 -14.02
#